data_53412b6131a4710ec6b78ab8951c0bc6
#
_entry.id   53412b6131a4710ec6b78ab8951c0bc6
#
_cell.length_a   1.000
_cell.length_b   1.000
_cell.length_c   1.000
_cell.angle_alpha   90.00
_cell.angle_beta   90.00
_cell.angle_gamma   90.00
#
_symmetry.space_group_name_H-M   'P 1'
#
loop_
_entity.id
_entity.type
_entity.pdbx_description
1 polymer ?
#
loop_
_entity_poly.entity_id
_entity_poly.type
_entity_poly.pdbx_seq_one_letter_code
_entity_poly.pdbx_strand_id
1 'polypeptide(L)'
;MVRHPLTPEQLQAGKRLGALLRHARAARDLGDVAQAAGISPETLRKIETGRLPTPSFGTIVCLSDALGVPLQDLAAAWRNDLSVEAVL
;
A
#
# COMPACT_ATOMS: atom_id res chain seq x y z
N MET A 1 -7.03 -0.16 -27.40
CA MET A 1 -6.20 0.34 -26.30
C MET A 1 -5.21 -0.73 -25.86
N VAL A 2 -3.97 -0.34 -25.77
CA VAL A 2 -2.93 -1.27 -25.32
C VAL A 2 -2.79 -1.19 -23.81
N ARG A 3 -2.78 -2.34 -23.16
CA ARG A 3 -2.59 -2.42 -21.73
C ARG A 3 -1.26 -3.14 -21.47
N HIS A 4 -0.38 -2.47 -20.77
CA HIS A 4 0.90 -3.07 -20.44
C HIS A 4 0.76 -3.93 -19.18
N PRO A 5 1.23 -5.17 -19.23
CA PRO A 5 1.21 -5.99 -18.02
C PRO A 5 2.18 -5.43 -16.99
N LEU A 6 1.89 -5.72 -15.74
CA LEU A 6 2.78 -5.31 -14.66
C LEU A 6 4.07 -6.10 -14.72
N THR A 7 5.17 -5.44 -14.45
CA THR A 7 6.47 -6.11 -14.40
C THR A 7 6.61 -6.86 -13.08
N PRO A 8 7.52 -7.85 -13.02
CA PRO A 8 7.79 -8.50 -11.73
C PRO A 8 8.20 -7.51 -10.64
N GLU A 9 8.92 -6.44 -11.01
CA GLU A 9 9.32 -5.42 -10.05
C GLU A 9 8.10 -4.68 -9.50
N GLN A 10 7.13 -4.40 -10.35
CA GLN A 10 5.91 -3.74 -9.92
C GLN A 10 5.06 -4.64 -9.02
N LEU A 11 5.03 -5.93 -9.32
CA LEU A 11 4.30 -6.88 -8.47
C LEU A 11 4.94 -6.96 -7.09
N GLN A 12 6.27 -7.00 -7.03
CA GLN A 12 6.96 -7.02 -5.75
C GLN A 12 6.79 -5.71 -5.00
N ALA A 13 6.82 -4.59 -5.71
CA ALA A 13 6.57 -3.29 -5.10
C ALA A 13 5.19 -3.24 -4.46
N GLY A 14 4.18 -3.77 -5.15
CA GLY A 14 2.83 -3.83 -4.60
C GLY A 14 2.74 -4.67 -3.34
N LYS A 15 3.48 -5.76 -3.29
CA LYS A 15 3.51 -6.61 -2.10
C LYS A 15 4.17 -5.89 -0.93
N ARG A 16 5.26 -5.17 -1.18
CA ARG A 16 5.91 -4.40 -0.11
C ARG A 16 5.00 -3.30 0.41
N LEU A 17 4.34 -2.60 -0.50
CA LEU A 17 3.40 -1.55 -0.12
C LEU A 17 2.25 -2.13 0.71
N GLY A 18 1.67 -3.23 0.25
CA GLY A 18 0.59 -3.88 0.97
C GLY A 18 1.00 -4.35 2.35
N ALA A 19 2.21 -4.90 2.47
CA ALA A 19 2.72 -5.37 3.75
C ALA A 19 2.89 -4.20 4.73
N LEU A 20 3.40 -3.06 4.25
CA LEU A 20 3.53 -1.89 5.10
C LEU A 20 2.17 -1.40 5.58
N LEU A 21 1.19 -1.35 4.69
CA LEU A 21 -0.15 -0.90 5.04
C LEU A 21 -0.79 -1.84 6.05
N ARG A 22 -0.63 -3.15 5.85
CA ARG A 22 -1.16 -4.12 6.80
C ARG A 22 -0.49 -3.98 8.16
N HIS A 23 0.81 -3.80 8.18
CA HIS A 23 1.55 -3.60 9.42
C HIS A 23 1.08 -2.34 10.14
N ALA A 24 0.88 -1.26 9.39
CA ALA A 24 0.40 0.00 9.96
C ALA A 24 -1.02 -0.13 10.51
N ARG A 25 -1.86 -0.94 9.87
CA ARG A 25 -3.21 -1.17 10.37
C ARG A 25 -3.18 -1.95 11.68
N ALA A 26 -2.23 -2.87 11.82
CA ALA A 26 -2.05 -3.66 13.05
C ALA A 26 -3.34 -4.34 13.46
N ALA A 27 -3.81 -4.11 14.67
CA ALA A 27 -5.00 -4.76 15.21
C ALA A 27 -6.30 -4.01 14.89
N ARG A 28 -6.21 -2.89 14.17
CA ARG A 28 -7.42 -2.15 13.80
C ARG A 28 -8.25 -2.95 12.82
N ASP A 29 -9.56 -2.85 12.95
CA ASP A 29 -10.47 -3.59 12.09
C ASP A 29 -10.32 -3.18 10.63
N LEU A 30 -10.26 -4.17 9.74
CA LEU A 30 -10.11 -3.91 8.31
C LEU A 30 -11.23 -3.01 7.77
N GLY A 31 -12.47 -3.30 8.19
CA GLY A 31 -13.62 -2.52 7.73
C GLY A 31 -13.58 -1.08 8.20
N ASP A 32 -13.12 -0.86 9.43
CA ASP A 32 -13.05 0.49 9.99
C ASP A 32 -12.02 1.33 9.24
N VAL A 33 -10.86 0.74 8.95
CA VAL A 33 -9.82 1.45 8.22
C VAL A 33 -10.26 1.72 6.79
N ALA A 34 -10.88 0.72 6.15
CA ALA A 34 -11.38 0.90 4.80
C ALA A 34 -12.40 2.04 4.74
N GLN A 35 -13.31 2.07 5.72
CA GLN A 35 -14.31 3.15 5.77
C GLN A 35 -13.64 4.51 5.95
N ALA A 36 -12.66 4.60 6.83
CA ALA A 36 -11.95 5.85 7.04
C ALA A 36 -11.23 6.32 5.77
N ALA A 37 -10.78 5.37 4.95
CA ALA A 37 -10.09 5.69 3.70
C ALA A 37 -11.05 5.85 2.52
N GLY A 38 -12.33 5.59 2.72
CA GLY A 38 -13.31 5.73 1.65
C GLY A 38 -13.27 4.62 0.60
N ILE A 39 -12.81 3.44 0.98
CA ILE A 39 -12.75 2.29 0.07
C ILE A 39 -13.47 1.11 0.71
N SER A 40 -13.76 0.09 -0.11
CA SER A 40 -14.38 -1.11 0.42
C SER A 40 -13.36 -1.96 1.18
N PRO A 41 -13.83 -2.75 2.17
CA PRO A 41 -12.92 -3.68 2.87
C PRO A 41 -12.25 -4.65 1.90
N GLU A 42 -12.96 -5.07 0.87
CA GLU A 42 -12.39 -5.98 -0.11
C GLU A 42 -11.22 -5.32 -0.87
N THR A 43 -11.39 -4.06 -1.23
CA THR A 43 -10.32 -3.32 -1.90
C THR A 43 -9.09 -3.22 -1.00
N LEU A 44 -9.29 -2.89 0.28
CA LEU A 44 -8.18 -2.81 1.21
C LEU A 44 -7.49 -4.16 1.35
N ARG A 45 -8.26 -5.24 1.44
CA ARG A 45 -7.67 -6.58 1.53
C ARG A 45 -6.81 -6.89 0.30
N LYS A 46 -7.30 -6.54 -0.88
CA LYS A 46 -6.54 -6.78 -2.11
C LYS A 46 -5.24 -5.99 -2.13
N ILE A 47 -5.26 -4.78 -1.59
CA ILE A 47 -4.05 -3.98 -1.51
C ILE A 47 -3.07 -4.61 -0.53
N GLU A 48 -3.55 -5.00 0.65
CA GLU A 48 -2.67 -5.56 1.70
C GLU A 48 -2.04 -6.88 1.29
N THR A 49 -2.71 -7.65 0.46
CA THR A 49 -2.19 -8.96 0.02
C THR A 49 -1.40 -8.87 -1.28
N GLY A 50 -1.31 -7.69 -1.87
CA GLY A 50 -0.59 -7.52 -3.12
C GLY A 50 -1.38 -7.90 -4.36
N ARG A 51 -2.65 -8.28 -4.20
CA ARG A 51 -3.49 -8.63 -5.35
C ARG A 51 -3.88 -7.42 -6.18
N LEU A 52 -3.87 -6.25 -5.56
CA LEU A 52 -4.04 -4.97 -6.26
C LEU A 52 -2.74 -4.20 -6.06
N PRO A 53 -1.73 -4.46 -6.91
CA PRO A 53 -0.40 -3.92 -6.64
C PRO A 53 -0.26 -2.43 -6.92
N THR A 54 -1.11 -1.87 -7.78
CA THR A 54 -1.00 -0.46 -8.13
C THR A 54 -2.31 0.27 -7.82
N PRO A 55 -2.60 0.52 -6.54
CA PRO A 55 -3.78 1.31 -6.18
C PRO A 55 -3.67 2.72 -6.74
N SER A 56 -4.80 3.39 -6.92
CA SER A 56 -4.76 4.75 -7.40
C SER A 56 -4.06 5.65 -6.39
N PHE A 57 -3.51 6.75 -6.88
CA PHE A 57 -2.86 7.71 -6.00
C PHE A 57 -3.83 8.24 -4.94
N GLY A 58 -5.07 8.52 -5.35
CA GLY A 58 -6.06 8.98 -4.39
C GLY A 58 -6.30 8.01 -3.26
N THR A 59 -6.39 6.72 -3.59
CA THR A 59 -6.54 5.69 -2.56
C THR A 59 -5.34 5.69 -1.61
N ILE A 60 -4.15 5.85 -2.14
CA ILE A 60 -2.93 5.88 -1.32
C ILE A 60 -2.93 7.07 -0.38
N VAL A 61 -3.34 8.24 -0.88
CA VAL A 61 -3.43 9.42 -0.01
C VAL A 61 -4.43 9.19 1.12
N CYS A 62 -5.58 8.61 0.80
CA CYS A 62 -6.59 8.35 1.82
C CYS A 62 -6.11 7.34 2.84
N LEU A 63 -5.39 6.31 2.41
CA LEU A 63 -4.83 5.33 3.34
C LEU A 63 -3.74 5.93 4.21
N SER A 64 -2.91 6.78 3.63
CA SER A 64 -1.90 7.52 4.39
C SER A 64 -2.56 8.29 5.53
N ASP A 65 -3.62 9.01 5.22
CA ASP A 65 -4.35 9.79 6.23
C ASP A 65 -5.01 8.90 7.27
N ALA A 66 -5.68 7.84 6.81
CA ALA A 66 -6.43 6.97 7.71
C ALA A 66 -5.53 6.23 8.68
N LEU A 67 -4.34 5.87 8.24
CA LEU A 67 -3.40 5.08 9.05
C LEU A 67 -2.34 5.92 9.74
N GLY A 68 -2.24 7.20 9.39
CA GLY A 68 -1.19 8.04 9.95
C GLY A 68 0.20 7.68 9.45
N VAL A 69 0.30 7.14 8.24
CA VAL A 69 1.57 6.77 7.64
C VAL A 69 1.96 7.84 6.64
N PRO A 70 3.11 8.49 6.78
CA PRO A 70 3.52 9.51 5.81
C PRO A 70 3.61 8.95 4.40
N LEU A 71 3.19 9.75 3.41
CA LEU A 71 3.26 9.34 2.01
C LEU A 71 4.68 8.96 1.62
N GLN A 72 5.67 9.62 2.20
CA GLN A 72 7.06 9.28 1.94
C GLN A 72 7.40 7.85 2.29
N ASP A 73 6.81 7.35 3.39
CA ASP A 73 7.07 5.97 3.80
C ASP A 73 6.46 4.99 2.82
N LEU A 74 5.26 5.31 2.31
CA LEU A 74 4.63 4.48 1.30
C LEU A 74 5.43 4.48 0.01
N ALA A 75 5.93 5.64 -0.38
CA ALA A 75 6.77 5.73 -1.56
C ALA A 75 8.07 4.95 -1.39
N ALA A 76 8.67 5.02 -0.19
CA ALA A 76 9.90 4.30 0.09
C ALA A 76 9.67 2.78 0.03
N ALA A 77 8.54 2.31 0.53
CA ALA A 77 8.21 0.89 0.45
C ALA A 77 8.07 0.45 -1.00
N TRP A 78 7.42 1.28 -1.81
CA TRP A 78 7.27 0.98 -3.23
C TRP A 78 8.63 0.89 -3.92
N ARG A 79 9.51 1.84 -3.65
CA ARG A 79 10.83 1.86 -4.28
C ARG A 79 11.84 0.92 -3.65
N ASN A 80 11.47 0.33 -2.50
CA ASN A 80 12.37 -0.53 -1.74
C ASN A 80 13.61 0.22 -1.25
N ASP A 81 13.37 1.37 -0.63
CA ASP A 81 14.44 2.22 -0.12
C ASP A 81 14.92 1.80 1.27
N LEU A 82 14.61 0.58 1.68
CA LEU A 82 15.01 0.09 3.00
C LEU A 82 16.50 0.00 3.15
N SER A 83 17.22 -0.12 2.05
CA SER A 83 18.67 -0.17 2.07
C SER A 83 19.28 1.06 2.70
N VAL A 84 18.58 2.18 2.65
CA VAL A 84 19.05 3.42 3.27
C VAL A 84 19.18 3.24 4.76
N GLU A 85 18.23 2.56 5.36
CA GLU A 85 18.26 2.29 6.79
C GLU A 85 19.32 1.26 7.16
N ALA A 86 19.50 0.29 6.28
CA ALA A 86 20.48 -0.76 6.53
C ALA A 86 21.90 -0.21 6.55
N VAL A 87 22.12 0.91 5.87
CA VAL A 87 23.44 1.53 5.83
C VAL A 87 23.80 2.19 7.16
N LEU A 88 22.79 2.55 7.90
CA LEU A 88 23.01 3.22 9.17
C LEU A 88 23.34 2.26 10.29
#